data_00af03c293c04301d391a5f6ee79cf29
#
_entry.id   00af03c293c04301d391a5f6ee79cf29
#
_cell.length_a   1.000
_cell.length_b   1.000
_cell.length_c   1.000
_cell.angle_alpha   90.00
_cell.angle_beta   90.00
_cell.angle_gamma   90.00
#
_symmetry.space_group_name_H-M   'P 1'
#
loop_
_entity.id
_entity.type
_entity.pdbx_description
1 polymer ?
#
loop_
_entity_poly.entity_id
_entity_poly.type
_entity_poly.pdbx_seq_one_letter_code
_entity_poly.pdbx_strand_id
1 'polypeptide(L)'
;ALLNEANFRIQIVIVLLAVAGGFYFKITNTEWGLLVLSMGFLLAAEIINTVVEEFIDHIIKEETQVAKIIKDLGAGFVLVASFTAGFILLLIFGNPVLGFLGLG
;
A
#
# COMPACT_ATOMS: atom_id res chain seq x y z
N ALA A 1 -1.04 12.03 -11.85
CA ALA A 1 -0.95 13.26 -11.20
C ALA A 1 0.10 13.29 -10.10
N LEU A 2 0.51 14.49 -9.68
CA LEU A 2 1.61 14.68 -8.74
C LEU A 2 1.36 14.02 -7.39
N LEU A 3 0.13 14.07 -6.88
CA LEU A 3 -0.21 13.44 -5.61
C LEU A 3 -0.04 11.92 -5.67
N ASN A 4 -0.41 11.31 -6.80
CA ASN A 4 -0.26 9.87 -6.97
C ASN A 4 1.21 9.47 -7.07
N GLU A 5 2.03 10.28 -7.74
CA GLU A 5 3.47 10.03 -7.79
C GLU A 5 4.10 10.11 -6.41
N ALA A 6 3.74 11.11 -5.61
CA ALA A 6 4.25 11.25 -4.25
C ALA A 6 3.81 10.07 -3.39
N ASN A 7 2.53 9.67 -3.46
CA ASN A 7 2.02 8.52 -2.72
C ASN A 7 2.73 7.24 -3.14
N PHE A 8 2.95 7.05 -4.44
CA PHE A 8 3.64 5.87 -4.94
C PHE A 8 5.07 5.80 -4.42
N ARG A 9 5.78 6.93 -4.39
CA ARG A 9 7.15 7.00 -3.83
C ARG A 9 7.16 6.63 -2.35
N ILE A 10 6.20 7.14 -1.58
CA ILE A 10 6.07 6.80 -0.16
C ILE A 10 5.86 5.30 0.00
N GLN A 11 4.99 4.71 -0.82
CA GLN A 11 4.74 3.28 -0.76
C GLN A 11 5.97 2.45 -1.13
N ILE A 12 6.74 2.87 -2.12
CA ILE A 12 8.00 2.20 -2.46
C ILE A 12 8.97 2.24 -1.27
N VAL A 13 9.09 3.38 -0.60
CA VAL A 13 9.94 3.50 0.59
C VAL A 13 9.46 2.54 1.69
N ILE A 14 8.15 2.48 1.93
CA ILE A 14 7.57 1.55 2.92
C ILE A 14 7.92 0.10 2.57
N VAL A 15 7.78 -0.28 1.29
CA VAL A 15 8.12 -1.63 0.84
C VAL A 15 9.60 -1.93 1.08
N LEU A 16 10.49 -1.00 0.74
CA LEU A 16 11.92 -1.20 0.94
C LEU A 16 12.27 -1.31 2.43
N LEU A 17 11.67 -0.49 3.28
CA LEU A 17 11.88 -0.58 4.73
C LEU A 17 11.35 -1.89 5.29
N ALA A 18 10.19 -2.35 4.80
CA ALA A 18 9.63 -3.62 5.24
C ALA A 18 10.52 -4.80 4.87
N VAL A 19 11.06 -4.80 3.65
CA VAL A 19 11.98 -5.85 3.20
C VAL A 19 13.27 -5.82 4.04
N ALA A 20 13.82 -4.64 4.25
CA ALA A 20 15.02 -4.48 5.09
C ALA A 20 14.76 -4.96 6.51
N GLY A 21 13.61 -4.60 7.09
CA GLY A 21 13.22 -5.08 8.42
C GLY A 21 13.07 -6.59 8.48
N GLY A 22 12.51 -7.20 7.42
CA GLY A 22 12.38 -8.64 7.33
C GLY A 22 13.72 -9.36 7.39
N PHE A 23 14.73 -8.85 6.70
CA PHE A 23 16.08 -9.39 6.78
C PHE A 23 16.72 -9.12 8.14
N TYR A 24 16.53 -7.93 8.67
CA TYR A 24 17.12 -7.57 9.98
C TYR A 24 16.57 -8.44 11.11
N PHE A 25 15.25 -8.59 11.18
CA PHE A 25 14.60 -9.37 12.23
C PHE A 25 14.50 -10.87 11.92
N LYS A 26 14.96 -11.30 10.75
CA LYS A 26 14.95 -12.71 10.32
C LYS A 26 13.58 -13.34 10.44
N ILE A 27 12.61 -12.72 9.79
CA ILE A 27 11.22 -13.19 9.80
C ILE A 27 11.12 -14.58 9.13
N THR A 28 10.05 -15.29 9.47
CA THR A 28 9.85 -16.66 8.95
C THR A 28 9.44 -16.64 7.48
N ASN A 29 9.52 -17.78 6.82
CA ASN A 29 9.08 -17.91 5.44
C ASN A 29 7.60 -17.57 5.28
N THR A 30 6.76 -17.97 6.22
CA THR A 30 5.35 -17.62 6.21
C THR A 30 5.16 -16.10 6.29
N GLU A 31 5.91 -15.44 7.16
CA GLU A 31 5.87 -14.00 7.28
C GLU A 31 6.36 -13.31 6.02
N TRP A 32 7.41 -13.85 5.38
CA TRP A 32 7.87 -13.34 4.09
C TRP A 32 6.78 -13.43 3.02
N GLY A 33 6.06 -14.56 2.97
CA GLY A 33 4.96 -14.73 2.02
C GLY A 33 3.87 -13.70 2.24
N LEU A 34 3.48 -13.49 3.49
CA LEU A 34 2.47 -12.48 3.84
C LEU A 34 2.95 -11.06 3.51
N LEU A 35 4.21 -10.77 3.80
CA LEU A 35 4.79 -9.46 3.54
C LEU A 35 4.81 -9.16 2.03
N VAL A 36 5.34 -10.07 1.23
CA VAL A 36 5.40 -9.88 -0.23
C VAL A 36 4.00 -9.74 -0.81
N LEU A 37 3.06 -10.57 -0.37
CA LEU A 37 1.69 -10.52 -0.87
C LEU A 37 1.02 -9.19 -0.52
N SER A 38 1.15 -8.72 0.72
CA SER A 38 0.53 -7.47 1.15
C SER A 38 1.15 -6.25 0.50
N MET A 39 2.47 -6.23 0.35
CA MET A 39 3.17 -5.12 -0.31
C MET A 39 2.86 -5.10 -1.81
N GLY A 40 2.82 -6.25 -2.46
CA GLY A 40 2.43 -6.36 -3.86
C GLY A 40 0.99 -5.90 -4.08
N PHE A 41 0.09 -6.29 -3.19
CA PHE A 41 -1.31 -5.86 -3.26
C PHE A 41 -1.43 -4.34 -3.11
N LEU A 42 -0.69 -3.76 -2.18
CA LEU A 42 -0.68 -2.31 -1.97
C LEU A 42 -0.23 -1.57 -3.24
N LEU A 43 0.88 -2.00 -3.83
CA LEU A 43 1.40 -1.38 -5.06
C LEU A 43 0.45 -1.58 -6.23
N ALA A 44 -0.13 -2.76 -6.38
CA ALA A 44 -1.10 -3.04 -7.44
C ALA A 44 -2.34 -2.17 -7.30
N ALA A 45 -2.84 -1.99 -6.08
CA ALA A 45 -3.99 -1.14 -5.83
C ALA A 45 -3.71 0.31 -6.23
N GLU A 46 -2.53 0.81 -5.93
CA GLU A 46 -2.14 2.17 -6.31
C GLU A 46 -2.04 2.33 -7.82
N ILE A 47 -1.46 1.35 -8.51
CA ILE A 47 -1.36 1.36 -9.97
C ILE A 47 -2.76 1.36 -10.59
N ILE A 48 -3.66 0.50 -10.11
CA ILE A 48 -5.03 0.43 -10.61
C ILE A 48 -5.75 1.77 -10.38
N ASN A 49 -5.60 2.37 -9.21
CA ASN A 49 -6.22 3.66 -8.93
C ASN A 49 -5.70 4.75 -9.86
N THR A 50 -4.40 4.75 -10.13
CA THR A 50 -3.80 5.69 -11.08
C THR A 50 -4.37 5.51 -12.48
N VAL A 51 -4.52 4.26 -12.94
CA VAL A 51 -5.14 3.98 -14.24
C VAL A 51 -6.57 4.53 -14.30
N VAL A 52 -7.35 4.31 -13.24
CA VAL A 52 -8.74 4.80 -13.16
C VAL A 52 -8.77 6.33 -13.24
N GLU A 53 -7.93 7.01 -12.46
CA GLU A 53 -7.90 8.46 -12.45
C GLU A 53 -7.47 9.04 -13.80
N GLU A 54 -6.42 8.50 -14.40
CA GLU A 54 -5.94 8.95 -15.70
C GLU A 54 -6.99 8.73 -16.78
N PHE A 55 -7.66 7.59 -16.76
CA PHE A 55 -8.72 7.30 -17.71
C PHE A 55 -9.86 8.32 -17.61
N ILE A 56 -10.33 8.59 -16.40
CA ILE A 56 -11.44 9.50 -16.18
C ILE A 56 -11.05 10.93 -16.54
N ASP A 57 -9.87 11.38 -16.12
CA ASP A 57 -9.44 12.75 -16.31
C ASP A 57 -9.15 13.08 -17.78
N HIS A 58 -8.66 12.10 -18.56
CA HIS A 58 -8.22 12.35 -19.94
C HIS A 58 -9.20 11.87 -21.00
N ILE A 59 -10.01 10.86 -20.73
CA ILE A 59 -10.90 10.26 -21.72
C ILE A 59 -12.33 10.75 -21.53
N ILE A 60 -12.85 10.77 -20.32
CA ILE A 60 -14.25 11.14 -20.06
C ILE A 60 -14.42 12.67 -20.08
N LYS A 61 -13.51 13.40 -19.48
CA LYS A 61 -13.46 14.88 -19.49
C LYS A 61 -14.67 15.59 -18.91
N GLU A 62 -15.76 14.90 -18.59
CA GLU A 62 -16.95 15.48 -17.99
C GLU A 62 -17.02 15.10 -16.52
N GLU A 63 -17.30 16.08 -15.66
CA GLU A 63 -17.51 15.80 -14.24
C GLU A 63 -18.93 15.31 -14.04
N THR A 64 -19.12 14.01 -14.21
CA THR A 64 -20.40 13.37 -13.95
C THR A 64 -20.40 12.74 -12.56
N GLN A 65 -21.59 12.46 -12.06
CA GLN A 65 -21.76 11.72 -10.80
C GLN A 65 -21.10 10.36 -10.89
N VAL A 66 -21.24 9.68 -12.03
CA VAL A 66 -20.64 8.35 -12.24
C VAL A 66 -19.12 8.43 -12.20
N ALA A 67 -18.52 9.41 -12.86
CA ALA A 67 -17.06 9.61 -12.84
C ALA A 67 -16.56 9.81 -11.42
N LYS A 68 -17.26 10.61 -10.62
CA LYS A 68 -16.91 10.84 -9.22
C LYS A 68 -16.98 9.55 -8.39
N ILE A 69 -18.02 8.76 -8.58
CA ILE A 69 -18.20 7.48 -7.87
C ILE A 69 -17.05 6.53 -8.22
N ILE A 70 -16.67 6.43 -9.50
CA ILE A 70 -15.58 5.55 -9.92
C ILE A 70 -14.26 5.99 -9.30
N LYS A 71 -13.97 7.28 -9.28
CA LYS A 71 -12.75 7.80 -8.64
C LYS A 71 -12.75 7.52 -7.14
N ASP A 72 -13.88 7.69 -6.47
CA ASP A 72 -14.01 7.40 -5.04
C ASP A 72 -13.80 5.91 -4.74
N LEU A 73 -14.32 5.03 -5.60
CA LEU A 73 -14.11 3.59 -5.44
C LEU A 73 -12.65 3.20 -5.62
N GLY A 74 -11.97 3.82 -6.59
CA GLY A 74 -10.53 3.60 -6.77
C GLY A 74 -9.73 4.03 -5.55
N ALA A 75 -10.04 5.18 -4.99
CA ALA A 75 -9.41 5.67 -3.77
C ALA A 75 -9.73 4.77 -2.57
N GLY A 76 -10.97 4.28 -2.48
CA GLY A 76 -11.38 3.34 -1.44
C GLY A 76 -10.64 2.02 -1.52
N PHE A 77 -10.38 1.54 -2.73
CA PHE A 77 -9.59 0.32 -2.93
C PHE A 77 -8.18 0.48 -2.35
N VAL A 78 -7.51 1.60 -2.65
CA VAL A 78 -6.19 1.89 -2.08
C VAL A 78 -6.26 1.99 -0.57
N LEU A 79 -7.31 2.60 -0.02
CA LEU A 79 -7.49 2.70 1.42
C LEU A 79 -7.58 1.32 2.08
N VAL A 80 -8.39 0.42 1.52
CA VAL A 80 -8.51 -0.95 2.02
C VAL A 80 -7.17 -1.68 1.94
N ALA A 81 -6.47 -1.57 0.80
CA ALA A 81 -5.16 -2.18 0.63
C ALA A 81 -4.15 -1.65 1.65
N SER A 82 -4.20 -0.34 1.94
CA SER A 82 -3.30 0.29 2.90
C SER A 82 -3.54 -0.19 4.32
N PHE A 83 -4.80 -0.29 4.74
CA PHE A 83 -5.14 -0.83 6.06
C PHE A 83 -4.75 -2.30 6.17
N THR A 84 -4.99 -3.08 5.12
CA THR A 84 -4.60 -4.50 5.09
C THR A 84 -3.09 -4.65 5.24
N ALA A 85 -2.33 -3.90 4.45
CA ALA A 85 -0.87 -3.95 4.52
C ALA A 85 -0.37 -3.47 5.88
N GLY A 86 -0.93 -2.40 6.42
CA GLY A 86 -0.56 -1.88 7.73
C GLY A 86 -0.81 -2.88 8.84
N PHE A 87 -1.94 -3.57 8.80
CA PHE A 87 -2.27 -4.59 9.78
C PHE A 87 -1.27 -5.76 9.73
N ILE A 88 -0.93 -6.21 8.52
CA ILE A 88 0.06 -7.29 8.35
C ILE A 88 1.43 -6.85 8.86
N LEU A 89 1.84 -5.62 8.58
CA LEU A 89 3.11 -5.08 9.11
C LEU A 89 3.12 -5.09 10.64
N LEU A 90 2.01 -4.71 11.27
CA LEU A 90 1.91 -4.76 12.73
C LEU A 90 2.04 -6.18 13.26
N LEU A 91 1.40 -7.16 12.60
CA LEU A 91 1.48 -8.55 13.03
C LEU A 91 2.89 -9.12 12.90
N ILE A 92 3.60 -8.75 11.83
CA ILE A 92 4.95 -9.27 11.58
C ILE A 92 5.99 -8.56 12.44
N PHE A 93 5.94 -7.23 12.51
CA PHE A 93 7.01 -6.42 13.10
C PHE A 93 6.69 -5.88 14.49
N GLY A 94 5.45 -5.99 14.95
CA GLY A 94 5.06 -5.42 16.24
C GLY A 94 5.92 -5.92 17.39
N ASN A 95 5.98 -7.23 17.60
CA ASN A 95 6.76 -7.82 18.68
C ASN A 95 8.27 -7.67 18.46
N PRO A 96 8.82 -7.93 17.25
CA PRO A 96 10.25 -7.70 17.03
C PRO A 96 10.70 -6.27 17.29
N VAL A 97 9.92 -5.27 16.87
CA VAL A 97 10.27 -3.87 17.09
C VAL A 97 10.19 -3.50 18.56
N LEU A 98 9.14 -3.96 19.26
CA LEU A 98 9.03 -3.72 20.70
C LEU A 98 10.21 -4.33 21.45
N GLY A 99 10.62 -5.55 21.10
CA GLY A 99 11.80 -6.18 21.68
C GLY A 99 13.08 -5.39 21.40
N PHE A 100 13.25 -4.90 20.19
CA PHE A 100 14.40 -4.08 19.81
C PHE A 100 14.46 -2.79 20.63
N LEU A 101 13.32 -2.17 20.91
CA LEU A 101 13.24 -0.94 21.70
C LEU A 101 13.28 -1.21 23.20
N GLY A 102 13.30 -2.45 23.64
CA GLY A 102 13.30 -2.79 25.05
C GLY A 102 11.95 -2.65 25.71
N LEU A 103 10.86 -2.59 24.94
CA LEU A 103 9.50 -2.39 25.44
C LEU A 103 8.67 -3.66 25.49
N GLY A 104 9.20 -4.74 24.93
CA GLY A 104 8.47 -6.01 24.87
C GLY A 104 9.18 -7.17 25.50
#